data_d538297af6fbfdd44b264d17b8c8b9e7
#
_entry.id   d538297af6fbfdd44b264d17b8c8b9e7
#
_cell.length_a   1.000
_cell.length_b   1.000
_cell.length_c   1.000
_cell.angle_alpha   90.00
_cell.angle_beta   90.00
_cell.angle_gamma   90.00
#
_symmetry.space_group_name_H-M   'P 1'
#
loop_
_entity.id
_entity.type
_entity.pdbx_description
1 polymer ?
#
loop_
_entity_poly.entity_id
_entity_poly.type
_entity_poly.pdbx_seq_one_letter_code
_entity_poly.pdbx_strand_id
1 'polypeptide(L)'
;KLLSKKSWKSLSLKEVKKKSKLELFDELINNKQELLNNINFYFDYSLTLQIKNLEDSDHKDMLFEILMMRFDILQNNRNAILSIFKSFKHKPKELIFLLPQLLDSIVLIIGYAKISSKGIIGQMKIKVILIIYISTFLVWIKDKNSSLEKTMTALDSYLDNAGKIFKFIR
;
A
#
# COMPACT_ATOMS: atom_id res chain seq x y z
N LYS A 1 -10.53 -10.31 10.14
CA LYS A 1 -11.12 -11.49 10.82
C LYS A 1 -11.62 -12.58 9.86
N LEU A 2 -12.29 -12.28 8.73
CA LEU A 2 -12.72 -13.32 7.76
C LEU A 2 -11.53 -13.98 7.07
N LEU A 3 -10.59 -13.19 6.56
CA LEU A 3 -9.40 -13.66 5.85
C LEU A 3 -8.34 -14.33 6.75
N SER A 4 -8.47 -14.26 8.08
CA SER A 4 -7.67 -15.10 9.00
C SER A 4 -8.18 -16.54 9.08
N LYS A 5 -9.41 -16.81 8.62
CA LYS A 5 -10.05 -18.12 8.67
C LYS A 5 -10.30 -18.75 7.30
N LYS A 6 -10.34 -17.93 6.24
CA LYS A 6 -10.65 -18.35 4.86
C LYS A 6 -9.66 -17.72 3.88
N SER A 7 -9.43 -18.38 2.75
CA SER A 7 -8.66 -17.79 1.66
C SER A 7 -9.47 -16.71 0.95
N TRP A 8 -8.77 -15.75 0.31
CA TRP A 8 -9.43 -14.77 -0.56
C TRP A 8 -10.29 -15.41 -1.66
N LYS A 9 -9.82 -16.53 -2.21
CA LYS A 9 -10.53 -17.26 -3.27
C LYS A 9 -11.89 -17.78 -2.80
N SER A 10 -11.96 -18.32 -1.59
CA SER A 10 -13.17 -18.93 -1.01
C SER A 10 -14.10 -17.91 -0.31
N LEU A 11 -13.67 -16.66 -0.14
CA LEU A 11 -14.47 -15.62 0.47
C LEU A 11 -15.61 -15.20 -0.47
N SER A 12 -16.85 -15.20 0.01
CA SER A 12 -18.00 -14.68 -0.74
C SER A 12 -18.37 -13.26 -0.29
N LEU A 13 -18.89 -12.44 -1.21
CA LEU A 13 -19.40 -11.09 -0.87
C LEU A 13 -20.55 -11.15 0.12
N LYS A 14 -21.42 -12.17 0.02
CA LYS A 14 -22.53 -12.38 0.96
C LYS A 14 -22.05 -12.53 2.40
N GLU A 15 -20.92 -13.25 2.62
CA GLU A 15 -20.31 -13.39 3.94
C GLU A 15 -19.71 -12.08 4.44
N VAL A 16 -19.09 -11.29 3.56
CA VAL A 16 -18.55 -9.98 3.90
C VAL A 16 -19.68 -9.05 4.30
N LYS A 17 -20.74 -8.96 3.48
CA LYS A 17 -21.94 -8.17 3.75
C LYS A 17 -22.55 -8.49 5.12
N LYS A 18 -22.82 -9.77 5.36
CA LYS A 18 -23.40 -10.24 6.64
C LYS A 18 -22.53 -9.83 7.85
N LYS A 19 -21.21 -9.79 7.68
CA LYS A 19 -20.29 -9.50 8.79
C LYS A 19 -19.97 -8.01 8.93
N SER A 20 -20.00 -7.24 7.86
CA SER A 20 -19.75 -5.80 7.89
C SER A 20 -20.90 -5.04 8.53
N LYS A 21 -22.13 -5.54 8.44
CA LYS A 21 -23.36 -4.84 8.86
C LYS A 21 -23.55 -3.47 8.21
N LEU A 22 -22.95 -3.24 7.05
CA LEU A 22 -23.07 -1.98 6.31
C LEU A 22 -24.38 -2.01 5.51
N GLU A 23 -25.24 -1.03 5.73
CA GLU A 23 -26.55 -0.90 5.04
C GLU A 23 -26.36 -0.69 3.54
N LEU A 24 -25.41 0.15 3.15
CA LEU A 24 -25.11 0.48 1.75
C LEU A 24 -24.09 -0.47 1.09
N PHE A 25 -23.90 -1.68 1.62
CA PHE A 25 -22.89 -2.61 1.11
C PHE A 25 -23.05 -2.89 -0.39
N ASP A 26 -24.25 -3.16 -0.84
CA ASP A 26 -24.52 -3.54 -2.23
C ASP A 26 -24.41 -2.35 -3.21
N GLU A 27 -24.49 -1.12 -2.71
CA GLU A 27 -24.25 0.09 -3.52
C GLU A 27 -22.74 0.33 -3.71
N LEU A 28 -21.92 -0.06 -2.73
CA LEU A 28 -20.49 0.21 -2.69
C LEU A 28 -19.64 -0.95 -3.21
N ILE A 29 -20.14 -2.20 -3.11
CA ILE A 29 -19.33 -3.41 -3.36
C ILE A 29 -20.16 -4.47 -4.09
N ASN A 30 -20.09 -4.48 -5.42
CA ASN A 30 -20.79 -5.43 -6.28
C ASN A 30 -19.93 -6.64 -6.68
N ASN A 31 -18.60 -6.51 -6.58
CA ASN A 31 -17.66 -7.56 -6.97
C ASN A 31 -16.41 -7.55 -6.10
N LYS A 32 -15.59 -8.59 -6.25
CA LYS A 32 -14.34 -8.73 -5.46
C LYS A 32 -13.30 -7.66 -5.80
N GLN A 33 -13.33 -7.10 -7.01
CA GLN A 33 -12.42 -6.02 -7.38
C GLN A 33 -12.75 -4.75 -6.60
N GLU A 34 -14.03 -4.40 -6.51
CA GLU A 34 -14.47 -3.25 -5.70
C GLU A 34 -14.18 -3.46 -4.22
N LEU A 35 -14.36 -4.69 -3.70
CA LEU A 35 -13.94 -5.01 -2.34
C LEU A 35 -12.44 -4.79 -2.14
N LEU A 36 -11.61 -5.15 -3.11
CA LEU A 36 -10.17 -4.97 -3.05
C LEU A 36 -9.79 -3.48 -3.10
N ASN A 37 -10.46 -2.71 -3.95
CA ASN A 37 -10.31 -1.26 -4.03
C ASN A 37 -10.67 -0.59 -2.69
N ASN A 38 -11.76 -1.01 -2.06
CA ASN A 38 -12.18 -0.51 -0.75
C ASN A 38 -11.19 -0.90 0.36
N ILE A 39 -10.55 -2.06 0.28
CA ILE A 39 -9.46 -2.45 1.20
C ILE A 39 -8.27 -1.52 1.02
N ASN A 40 -7.86 -1.20 -0.21
CA ASN A 40 -6.77 -0.26 -0.45
C ASN A 40 -7.13 1.15 0.05
N PHE A 41 -8.34 1.61 -0.24
CA PHE A 41 -8.83 2.89 0.27
C PHE A 41 -8.83 2.97 1.80
N TYR A 42 -9.19 1.88 2.49
CA TYR A 42 -9.10 1.80 3.95
C TYR A 42 -7.66 2.01 4.45
N PHE A 43 -6.66 1.45 3.74
CA PHE A 43 -5.25 1.66 4.11
C PHE A 43 -4.81 3.10 3.86
N ASP A 44 -5.22 3.72 2.76
CA ASP A 44 -4.94 5.12 2.47
C ASP A 44 -5.59 6.05 3.50
N TYR A 45 -6.85 5.80 3.85
CA TYR A 45 -7.56 6.53 4.90
C TYR A 45 -6.89 6.37 6.27
N SER A 46 -6.51 5.15 6.63
CA SER A 46 -5.80 4.87 7.90
C SER A 46 -4.45 5.60 7.96
N LEU A 47 -3.73 5.65 6.84
CA LEU A 47 -2.49 6.40 6.70
C LEU A 47 -2.72 7.90 6.89
N THR A 48 -3.73 8.46 6.24
CA THR A 48 -4.08 9.89 6.36
C THR A 48 -4.35 10.30 7.82
N LEU A 49 -4.96 9.42 8.61
CA LEU A 49 -5.20 9.71 10.03
C LEU A 49 -3.90 9.74 10.85
N GLN A 50 -2.93 8.90 10.53
CA GLN A 50 -1.65 8.81 11.25
C GLN A 50 -0.70 9.95 10.89
N ILE A 51 -0.66 10.36 9.63
CA ILE A 51 0.24 11.43 9.12
C ILE A 51 -0.01 12.78 9.82
N LYS A 52 -1.19 13.03 10.37
CA LYS A 52 -1.50 14.29 11.08
C LYS A 52 -0.52 14.64 12.21
N ASN A 53 0.18 13.65 12.74
CA ASN A 53 1.13 13.78 13.83
C ASN A 53 2.59 13.73 13.34
N LEU A 54 2.82 13.70 12.01
CA LEU A 54 4.15 13.64 11.44
C LEU A 54 4.83 15.01 11.55
N GLU A 55 6.03 15.04 12.11
CA GLU A 55 6.86 16.24 12.16
C GLU A 55 7.42 16.56 10.78
N ASP A 56 7.64 17.85 10.52
CA ASP A 56 8.18 18.30 9.23
C ASP A 56 9.68 18.01 9.17
N SER A 57 10.11 17.29 8.16
CA SER A 57 11.49 16.91 7.94
C SER A 57 11.88 17.01 6.45
N ASP A 58 13.07 16.56 6.07
CA ASP A 58 13.45 16.48 4.66
C ASP A 58 12.49 15.57 3.85
N HIS A 59 12.30 15.88 2.58
CA HIS A 59 11.35 15.18 1.71
C HIS A 59 11.59 13.65 1.64
N LYS A 60 12.87 13.24 1.68
CA LYS A 60 13.23 11.82 1.68
C LYS A 60 12.83 11.16 2.99
N ASP A 61 13.13 11.81 4.11
CA ASP A 61 12.83 11.29 5.44
C ASP A 61 11.32 11.23 5.65
N MET A 62 10.57 12.27 5.25
CA MET A 62 9.10 12.24 5.24
C MET A 62 8.56 11.09 4.39
N LEU A 63 9.10 10.90 3.18
CA LEU A 63 8.67 9.81 2.31
C LEU A 63 8.95 8.44 2.92
N PHE A 64 10.12 8.26 3.54
CA PHE A 64 10.48 7.04 4.26
C PHE A 64 9.50 6.77 5.40
N GLU A 65 9.25 7.74 6.28
CA GLU A 65 8.35 7.60 7.42
C GLU A 65 6.91 7.27 6.98
N ILE A 66 6.40 7.98 5.98
CA ILE A 66 5.05 7.75 5.45
C ILE A 66 4.91 6.34 4.85
N LEU A 67 5.92 5.89 4.11
CA LEU A 67 5.92 4.53 3.56
C LEU A 67 6.04 3.47 4.67
N MET A 68 6.83 3.71 5.72
CA MET A 68 6.90 2.82 6.87
C MET A 68 5.58 2.77 7.64
N MET A 69 4.91 3.90 7.89
CA MET A 69 3.56 3.93 8.48
C MET A 69 2.58 3.07 7.67
N ARG A 70 2.66 3.13 6.33
CA ARG A 70 1.83 2.28 5.47
C ARG A 70 2.16 0.79 5.66
N PHE A 71 3.43 0.41 5.78
CA PHE A 71 3.81 -0.97 6.07
C PHE A 71 3.35 -1.44 7.45
N ASP A 72 3.33 -0.57 8.45
CA ASP A 72 2.76 -0.87 9.77
C ASP A 72 1.25 -1.14 9.70
N ILE A 73 0.52 -0.36 8.92
CA ILE A 73 -0.92 -0.59 8.66
C ILE A 73 -1.13 -1.95 7.97
N LEU A 74 -0.29 -2.30 6.99
CA LEU A 74 -0.30 -3.61 6.35
C LEU A 74 0.05 -4.72 7.34
N GLN A 75 1.01 -4.50 8.22
CA GLN A 75 1.44 -5.45 9.25
C GLN A 75 0.31 -5.78 10.23
N ASN A 76 -0.46 -4.78 10.66
CA ASN A 76 -1.64 -4.98 11.51
C ASN A 76 -2.72 -5.84 10.82
N ASN A 77 -2.68 -5.93 9.49
CA ASN A 77 -3.61 -6.72 8.66
C ASN A 77 -2.92 -7.86 7.91
N ARG A 78 -1.71 -8.26 8.33
CA ARG A 78 -0.80 -9.15 7.60
C ARG A 78 -1.46 -10.41 7.06
N ASN A 79 -2.19 -11.14 7.89
CA ASN A 79 -2.81 -12.39 7.49
C ASN A 79 -3.82 -12.21 6.34
N ALA A 80 -4.56 -11.10 6.35
CA ALA A 80 -5.51 -10.77 5.30
C ALA A 80 -4.77 -10.45 3.99
N ILE A 81 -3.74 -9.61 4.05
CA ILE A 81 -2.95 -9.21 2.88
C ILE A 81 -2.22 -10.40 2.27
N LEU A 82 -1.60 -11.26 3.09
CA LEU A 82 -0.95 -12.47 2.60
C LEU A 82 -1.94 -13.45 1.96
N SER A 83 -3.17 -13.55 2.49
CA SER A 83 -4.24 -14.38 1.89
C SER A 83 -4.64 -13.86 0.50
N ILE A 84 -4.78 -12.53 0.37
CA ILE A 84 -5.07 -11.87 -0.91
C ILE A 84 -3.91 -12.11 -1.89
N PHE A 85 -2.69 -11.78 -1.49
CA PHE A 85 -1.49 -11.93 -2.33
C PHE A 85 -1.28 -13.37 -2.83
N LYS A 86 -1.42 -14.37 -1.94
CA LYS A 86 -1.32 -15.78 -2.32
C LYS A 86 -2.33 -16.17 -3.40
N SER A 87 -3.53 -15.59 -3.38
CA SER A 87 -4.56 -15.86 -4.38
C SER A 87 -4.20 -15.33 -5.77
N PHE A 88 -3.43 -14.25 -5.82
CA PHE A 88 -2.98 -13.64 -7.07
C PHE A 88 -1.64 -14.18 -7.60
N LYS A 89 -0.86 -14.90 -6.76
CA LYS A 89 0.45 -15.42 -7.15
C LYS A 89 0.44 -16.22 -8.47
N HIS A 90 -0.65 -16.92 -8.74
CA HIS A 90 -0.82 -17.72 -9.96
C HIS A 90 -1.67 -17.01 -11.03
N LYS A 91 -2.02 -15.74 -10.81
CA LYS A 91 -2.87 -14.95 -11.70
C LYS A 91 -2.32 -13.52 -11.83
N PRO A 92 -1.12 -13.36 -12.40
CA PRO A 92 -0.46 -12.06 -12.44
C PRO A 92 -1.28 -11.00 -13.19
N LYS A 93 -2.12 -11.40 -14.14
CA LYS A 93 -3.03 -10.47 -14.85
C LYS A 93 -4.03 -9.80 -13.90
N GLU A 94 -4.46 -10.48 -12.84
CA GLU A 94 -5.38 -9.89 -11.85
C GLU A 94 -4.69 -8.82 -10.98
N LEU A 95 -3.35 -8.88 -10.81
CA LEU A 95 -2.58 -7.85 -10.12
C LEU A 95 -2.54 -6.52 -10.90
N ILE A 96 -2.63 -6.58 -12.22
CA ILE A 96 -2.61 -5.38 -13.07
C ILE A 96 -3.80 -4.47 -12.75
N PHE A 97 -4.94 -5.04 -12.38
CA PHE A 97 -6.12 -4.27 -11.98
C PHE A 97 -5.95 -3.49 -10.66
N LEU A 98 -4.89 -3.78 -9.88
CA LEU A 98 -4.55 -3.00 -8.69
C LEU A 98 -3.66 -1.79 -8.97
N LEU A 99 -2.98 -1.76 -10.12
CA LEU A 99 -2.01 -0.70 -10.42
C LEU A 99 -2.62 0.71 -10.38
N PRO A 100 -3.83 0.97 -10.92
CA PRO A 100 -4.42 2.30 -10.83
C PRO A 100 -4.58 2.78 -9.38
N GLN A 101 -5.14 1.94 -8.50
CA GLN A 101 -5.33 2.28 -7.10
C GLN A 101 -4.02 2.42 -6.34
N LEU A 102 -3.00 1.63 -6.69
CA LEU A 102 -1.66 1.79 -6.11
C LEU A 102 -1.00 3.08 -6.59
N LEU A 103 -1.20 3.48 -7.85
CA LEU A 103 -0.73 4.77 -8.34
C LEU A 103 -1.38 5.93 -7.59
N ASP A 104 -2.69 5.89 -7.37
CA ASP A 104 -3.42 6.89 -6.60
C ASP A 104 -2.88 6.97 -5.15
N SER A 105 -2.61 5.82 -4.53
CA SER A 105 -1.98 5.75 -3.22
C SER A 105 -0.57 6.38 -3.21
N ILE A 106 0.23 6.15 -4.25
CA ILE A 106 1.57 6.76 -4.37
C ILE A 106 1.47 8.27 -4.57
N VAL A 107 0.51 8.75 -5.36
CA VAL A 107 0.27 10.19 -5.53
C VAL A 107 -0.11 10.83 -4.19
N LEU A 108 -0.96 10.18 -3.40
CA LEU A 108 -1.31 10.62 -2.05
C LEU A 108 -0.07 10.70 -1.15
N ILE A 109 0.75 9.66 -1.10
CA ILE A 109 1.98 9.57 -0.30
C ILE A 109 2.97 10.65 -0.68
N ILE A 110 3.22 10.84 -1.98
CA ILE A 110 4.11 11.88 -2.53
C ILE A 110 3.62 13.28 -2.12
N GLY A 111 2.29 13.50 -2.17
CA GLY A 111 1.69 14.77 -1.75
C GLY A 111 1.98 15.07 -0.27
N TYR A 112 1.83 14.10 0.61
CA TYR A 112 2.16 14.26 2.03
C TYR A 112 3.66 14.45 2.29
N ALA A 113 4.52 13.81 1.50
CA ALA A 113 5.97 14.04 1.56
C ALA A 113 6.40 15.37 0.91
N LYS A 114 5.45 16.22 0.50
CA LYS A 114 5.70 17.53 -0.14
C LYS A 114 6.53 17.44 -1.43
N ILE A 115 6.53 16.28 -2.08
CA ILE A 115 7.24 16.03 -3.34
C ILE A 115 6.32 16.40 -4.51
N SER A 116 6.78 17.26 -5.42
CA SER A 116 5.98 17.64 -6.59
C SER A 116 5.76 16.47 -7.53
N SER A 117 4.49 16.21 -7.87
CA SER A 117 4.04 15.22 -8.85
C SER A 117 3.74 15.80 -10.24
N LYS A 118 4.01 17.12 -10.44
CA LYS A 118 3.64 17.85 -11.67
C LYS A 118 4.64 17.63 -12.80
N GLY A 119 4.13 17.65 -14.03
CA GLY A 119 4.94 17.57 -15.25
C GLY A 119 5.58 16.18 -15.46
N ILE A 120 6.46 16.08 -16.44
CA ILE A 120 7.11 14.83 -16.83
C ILE A 120 7.95 14.25 -15.69
N ILE A 121 8.72 15.11 -15.01
CA ILE A 121 9.55 14.69 -13.87
C ILE A 121 8.68 14.18 -12.71
N GLY A 122 7.54 14.82 -12.44
CA GLY A 122 6.61 14.36 -11.42
C GLY A 122 6.05 12.97 -11.74
N GLN A 123 5.70 12.71 -12.99
CA GLN A 123 5.22 11.40 -13.44
C GLN A 123 6.32 10.31 -13.33
N MET A 124 7.59 10.67 -13.59
CA MET A 124 8.72 9.75 -13.35
C MET A 124 8.89 9.44 -11.87
N LYS A 125 8.78 10.44 -10.99
CA LYS A 125 8.85 10.22 -9.53
C LYS A 125 7.79 9.24 -9.06
N ILE A 126 6.54 9.41 -9.48
CA ILE A 126 5.42 8.51 -9.13
C ILE A 126 5.77 7.06 -9.51
N LYS A 127 6.27 6.83 -10.72
CA LYS A 127 6.63 5.48 -11.21
C LYS A 127 7.78 4.88 -10.41
N VAL A 128 8.81 5.66 -10.12
CA VAL A 128 9.97 5.20 -9.33
C VAL A 128 9.55 4.83 -7.91
N ILE A 129 8.74 5.68 -7.26
CA ILE A 129 8.26 5.40 -5.89
C ILE A 129 7.31 4.20 -5.88
N LEU A 130 6.49 4.01 -6.91
CA LEU A 130 5.68 2.80 -7.07
C LEU A 130 6.55 1.55 -7.15
N ILE A 131 7.64 1.57 -7.93
CA ILE A 131 8.58 0.45 -8.03
C ILE A 131 9.25 0.18 -6.67
N ILE A 132 9.69 1.22 -5.97
CA ILE A 132 10.25 1.10 -4.62
C ILE A 132 9.23 0.47 -3.67
N TYR A 133 8.00 0.96 -3.67
CA TYR A 133 6.93 0.43 -2.84
C TYR A 133 6.66 -1.06 -3.10
N ILE A 134 6.53 -1.46 -4.38
CA ILE A 134 6.31 -2.86 -4.76
C ILE A 134 7.52 -3.72 -4.36
N SER A 135 8.74 -3.25 -4.59
CA SER A 135 9.97 -3.98 -4.22
C SER A 135 10.07 -4.18 -2.71
N THR A 136 9.79 -3.14 -1.94
CA THR A 136 9.73 -3.20 -0.47
C THR A 136 8.61 -4.13 0.01
N PHE A 137 7.44 -4.11 -0.64
CA PHE A 137 6.33 -5.03 -0.33
C PHE A 137 6.74 -6.49 -0.51
N LEU A 138 7.53 -6.82 -1.54
CA LEU A 138 8.06 -8.17 -1.74
C LEU A 138 9.06 -8.61 -0.65
N VAL A 139 9.80 -7.67 -0.07
CA VAL A 139 10.64 -7.91 1.12
C VAL A 139 9.74 -8.11 2.34
N TRP A 140 8.75 -7.21 2.55
CA TRP A 140 7.81 -7.27 3.66
C TRP A 140 7.06 -8.61 3.75
N ILE A 141 6.65 -9.19 2.61
CA ILE A 141 6.00 -10.51 2.58
C ILE A 141 6.86 -11.58 3.27
N LYS A 142 8.18 -11.48 3.13
CA LYS A 142 9.15 -12.45 3.66
C LYS A 142 9.65 -12.06 5.06
N ASP A 143 9.48 -10.81 5.46
CA ASP A 143 9.92 -10.29 6.75
C ASP A 143 8.95 -10.81 7.83
N LYS A 144 9.45 -11.69 8.70
CA LYS A 144 8.68 -12.28 9.80
C LYS A 144 8.83 -11.49 11.11
N ASN A 145 9.71 -10.49 11.12
CA ASN A 145 9.99 -9.72 12.30
C ASN A 145 8.87 -8.69 12.54
N SER A 146 8.40 -8.55 13.76
CA SER A 146 7.36 -7.59 14.11
C SER A 146 7.85 -6.14 13.99
N SER A 147 9.15 -5.91 14.17
CA SER A 147 9.81 -4.60 14.02
C SER A 147 10.05 -4.19 12.56
N LEU A 148 9.76 -5.05 11.59
CA LEU A 148 9.93 -4.79 10.16
C LEU A 148 11.37 -4.37 9.76
N GLU A 149 12.41 -4.83 10.48
CA GLU A 149 13.80 -4.42 10.27
C GLU A 149 14.28 -4.62 8.83
N LYS A 150 13.96 -5.78 8.22
CA LYS A 150 14.35 -6.05 6.83
C LYS A 150 13.61 -5.16 5.85
N THR A 151 12.35 -4.90 6.13
CA THR A 151 11.49 -4.02 5.33
C THR A 151 12.00 -2.59 5.38
N MET A 152 12.33 -2.11 6.58
CA MET A 152 12.88 -0.78 6.83
C MET A 152 14.24 -0.59 6.13
N THR A 153 15.17 -1.52 6.31
CA THR A 153 16.48 -1.49 5.65
C THR A 153 16.37 -1.51 4.13
N ALA A 154 15.47 -2.32 3.58
CA ALA A 154 15.27 -2.38 2.13
C ALA A 154 14.69 -1.07 1.60
N LEU A 155 13.69 -0.50 2.27
CA LEU A 155 13.08 0.77 1.89
C LEU A 155 14.11 1.89 1.87
N ASP A 156 14.89 2.04 2.95
CA ASP A 156 15.94 3.05 3.06
C ASP A 156 16.95 2.93 1.91
N SER A 157 17.46 1.71 1.68
CA SER A 157 18.40 1.44 0.59
C SER A 157 17.84 1.77 -0.78
N TYR A 158 16.55 1.47 -1.05
CA TYR A 158 15.91 1.77 -2.33
C TYR A 158 15.71 3.28 -2.53
N LEU A 159 15.32 4.00 -1.48
CA LEU A 159 15.19 5.45 -1.52
C LEU A 159 16.54 6.14 -1.72
N ASP A 160 17.59 5.69 -1.04
CA ASP A 160 18.95 6.18 -1.22
C ASP A 160 19.44 6.01 -2.66
N ASN A 161 19.26 4.83 -3.23
CA ASN A 161 19.68 4.55 -4.60
C ASN A 161 18.89 5.41 -5.62
N ALA A 162 17.60 5.59 -5.40
CA ALA A 162 16.80 6.49 -6.24
C ALA A 162 17.25 7.95 -6.09
N GLY A 163 17.57 8.39 -4.87
CA GLY A 163 18.10 9.73 -4.61
C GLY A 163 19.42 10.01 -5.30
N LYS A 164 20.34 9.02 -5.36
CA LYS A 164 21.60 9.13 -6.11
C LYS A 164 21.39 9.31 -7.61
N ILE A 165 20.40 8.60 -8.19
CA ILE A 165 20.13 8.64 -9.62
C ILE A 165 19.43 9.94 -10.01
N PHE A 166 18.45 10.37 -9.21
CA PHE A 166 17.53 11.43 -9.62
C PHE A 166 17.74 12.77 -8.92
N LYS A 167 18.62 12.93 -7.96
CA LYS A 167 18.86 14.19 -7.19
C LYS A 167 17.60 14.92 -6.68
N PHE A 168 16.42 14.31 -6.73
CA PHE A 168 15.13 14.96 -6.50
C PHE A 168 14.39 14.45 -5.25
N ILE A 169 14.98 13.51 -4.56
CA ILE A 169 14.51 13.02 -3.25
C ILE A 169 15.33 13.70 -2.13
N ARG A 170 16.15 14.69 -2.50
CA ARG A 170 16.86 15.56 -1.56
C ARG A 170 16.05 16.78 -1.28
#